data_b7f5269119b55c3b76cf9afe80950e47
#
_entry.id   b7f5269119b55c3b76cf9afe80950e47
#
_cell.length_a   1.000
_cell.length_b   1.000
_cell.length_c   1.000
_cell.angle_alpha   90.00
_cell.angle_beta   90.00
_cell.angle_gamma   90.00
#
_symmetry.space_group_name_H-M   'P 1'
#
loop_
_entity.id
_entity.type
_entity.pdbx_description
1 polymer ?
#
loop_
_entity_poly.entity_id
_entity_poly.type
_entity_poly.pdbx_seq_one_letter_code
_entity_poly.pdbx_strand_id
1 'polypeptide(L)'
;MPRKGPAPKRPVIADPVYGSPLVSQLVSKILLNGKKTVAQDIVYTAMEGTRTKTGFDPVQTLKRALDNVRPSLEVKSRRVGGATYQVPVEVKPARATTLAMRWLMSFARQRREKTMAERLMNELLDASNGLGAAVRLQLHLAWASPCTLSLY
;
A
#
# COMPACT_ATOMS: atom_id res chain seq x y z
N MET A 1 -24.59 -12.03 9.55
CA MET A 1 -24.30 -10.65 10.02
C MET A 1 -24.43 -10.60 11.53
N PRO A 2 -23.52 -9.95 12.28
CA PRO A 2 -23.66 -9.85 13.72
C PRO A 2 -24.87 -8.98 14.09
N ARG A 3 -25.71 -9.47 14.98
CA ARG A 3 -26.96 -8.81 15.39
C ARG A 3 -26.74 -7.52 16.21
N LYS A 4 -25.61 -7.43 16.95
CA LYS A 4 -25.32 -6.35 17.92
C LYS A 4 -24.26 -5.34 17.43
N GLY A 5 -24.01 -5.25 16.14
CA GLY A 5 -23.04 -4.32 15.57
C GLY A 5 -21.85 -4.99 14.86
N PRO A 6 -20.90 -4.23 14.31
CA PRO A 6 -19.75 -4.77 13.61
C PRO A 6 -18.83 -5.55 14.54
N ALA A 7 -18.22 -6.62 14.03
CA ALA A 7 -17.26 -7.42 14.79
C ALA A 7 -16.05 -6.56 15.24
N PRO A 8 -15.54 -6.78 16.47
CA PRO A 8 -14.36 -6.05 16.95
C PRO A 8 -13.14 -6.35 16.07
N LYS A 9 -12.41 -5.31 15.72
CA LYS A 9 -11.17 -5.46 14.94
C LYS A 9 -10.09 -6.04 15.83
N ARG A 10 -9.42 -7.09 15.35
CA ARG A 10 -8.26 -7.66 16.05
C ARG A 10 -7.10 -6.66 16.05
N PRO A 11 -6.37 -6.49 17.17
CA PRO A 11 -5.17 -5.67 17.22
C PRO A 11 -4.09 -6.27 16.30
N VAL A 12 -3.32 -5.40 15.67
CA VAL A 12 -2.18 -5.82 14.85
C VAL A 12 -1.00 -6.08 15.79
N ILE A 13 -0.51 -7.31 15.83
CA ILE A 13 0.66 -7.69 16.61
C ILE A 13 1.89 -7.17 15.87
N ALA A 14 2.81 -6.53 16.60
CA ALA A 14 4.09 -6.08 16.05
C ALA A 14 4.95 -7.26 15.59
N ASP A 15 5.76 -7.04 14.57
CA ASP A 15 6.69 -8.05 14.05
C ASP A 15 7.80 -8.33 15.07
N PRO A 16 8.19 -9.61 15.32
CA PRO A 16 9.19 -9.94 16.32
C PRO A 16 10.59 -9.42 15.97
N VAL A 17 10.94 -9.29 14.69
CA VAL A 17 12.27 -8.87 14.23
C VAL A 17 12.40 -7.34 14.21
N TYR A 18 11.45 -6.66 13.61
CA TYR A 18 11.49 -5.19 13.43
C TYR A 18 10.66 -4.41 14.45
N GLY A 19 9.92 -5.06 15.33
CA GLY A 19 9.07 -4.41 16.35
C GLY A 19 7.97 -3.50 15.76
N SER A 20 7.71 -3.58 14.46
CA SER A 20 6.81 -2.67 13.75
C SER A 20 5.52 -3.35 13.32
N PRO A 21 4.34 -2.77 13.62
CA PRO A 21 3.06 -3.29 13.17
C PRO A 21 2.88 -3.16 11.64
N LEU A 22 3.59 -2.20 10.99
CA LEU A 22 3.53 -2.02 9.54
C LEU A 22 4.15 -3.21 8.80
N VAL A 23 5.24 -3.78 9.32
CA VAL A 23 5.89 -4.97 8.75
C VAL A 23 4.96 -6.18 8.83
N SER A 24 4.30 -6.42 9.97
CA SER A 24 3.28 -7.48 10.11
C SER A 24 2.12 -7.31 9.11
N GLN A 25 1.66 -6.09 8.90
CA GLN A 25 0.62 -5.81 7.91
C GLN A 25 1.12 -6.08 6.49
N LEU A 26 2.36 -5.73 6.16
CA LEU A 26 2.98 -5.99 4.87
C LEU A 26 3.08 -7.51 4.61
N VAL A 27 3.58 -8.28 5.58
CA VAL A 27 3.62 -9.76 5.51
C VAL A 27 2.23 -10.32 5.21
N SER A 28 1.19 -9.81 5.91
CA SER A 28 -0.19 -10.25 5.69
C SER A 28 -0.73 -9.91 4.29
N LYS A 29 -0.17 -8.90 3.60
CA LYS A 29 -0.57 -8.53 2.23
C LYS A 29 0.15 -9.35 1.15
N ILE A 30 1.35 -9.83 1.45
CA ILE A 30 2.12 -10.72 0.56
C ILE A 30 1.58 -12.13 0.63
N LEU A 31 1.09 -12.52 1.79
CA LEU A 31 0.64 -13.88 2.10
C LEU A 31 -0.28 -14.45 1.01
N LEU A 32 0.09 -15.63 0.50
CA LEU A 32 -0.70 -16.45 -0.41
C LEU A 32 -0.87 -17.86 0.19
N ASN A 33 -2.07 -18.43 0.07
CA ASN A 33 -2.39 -19.79 0.51
C ASN A 33 -2.03 -20.10 1.98
N GLY A 34 -1.97 -19.08 2.85
CA GLY A 34 -1.65 -19.26 4.27
C GLY A 34 -0.17 -19.53 4.59
N LYS A 35 0.75 -19.51 3.61
CA LYS A 35 2.19 -19.79 3.82
C LYS A 35 2.89 -18.57 4.44
N LYS A 36 2.71 -18.38 5.75
CA LYS A 36 3.21 -17.19 6.47
C LYS A 36 4.74 -17.13 6.53
N THR A 37 5.41 -18.25 6.74
CA THR A 37 6.89 -18.31 6.81
C THR A 37 7.53 -17.79 5.52
N VAL A 38 7.07 -18.29 4.37
CA VAL A 38 7.56 -17.83 3.06
C VAL A 38 7.32 -16.33 2.85
N ALA A 39 6.17 -15.82 3.30
CA ALA A 39 5.88 -14.37 3.20
C ALA A 39 6.80 -13.54 4.11
N GLN A 40 7.15 -14.04 5.30
CA GLN A 40 8.10 -13.41 6.20
C GLN A 40 9.50 -13.38 5.59
N ASP A 41 9.99 -14.51 5.06
CA ASP A 41 11.29 -14.60 4.42
C ASP A 41 11.43 -13.61 3.25
N ILE A 42 10.40 -13.50 2.41
CA ILE A 42 10.38 -12.52 1.31
C ILE A 42 10.49 -11.09 1.83
N VAL A 43 9.72 -10.73 2.87
CA VAL A 43 9.75 -9.38 3.43
C VAL A 43 11.08 -9.09 4.08
N TYR A 44 11.62 -10.02 4.88
CA TYR A 44 12.89 -9.80 5.58
C TYR A 44 14.05 -9.66 4.58
N THR A 45 14.12 -10.53 3.59
CA THR A 45 15.14 -10.42 2.52
C THR A 45 15.01 -9.10 1.76
N ALA A 46 13.78 -8.65 1.46
CA ALA A 46 13.56 -7.36 0.81
C ALA A 46 14.01 -6.17 1.69
N MET A 47 13.69 -6.21 2.99
CA MET A 47 14.07 -5.18 3.95
C MET A 47 15.60 -5.10 4.16
N GLU A 48 16.27 -6.25 4.25
CA GLU A 48 17.75 -6.30 4.30
C GLU A 48 18.36 -5.75 3.00
N GLY A 49 17.81 -6.12 1.85
CA GLY A 49 18.22 -5.58 0.56
C GLY A 49 18.05 -4.07 0.45
N THR A 50 17.00 -3.49 1.04
CA THR A 50 16.86 -2.01 1.10
C THR A 50 17.93 -1.39 1.99
N ARG A 51 18.25 -2.01 3.13
CA ARG A 51 19.31 -1.55 4.03
C ARG A 51 20.68 -1.55 3.35
N THR A 52 21.01 -2.60 2.61
CA THR A 52 22.30 -2.70 1.90
C THR A 52 22.46 -1.67 0.80
N LYS A 53 21.36 -1.30 0.11
CA LYS A 53 21.38 -0.32 -0.98
C LYS A 53 21.33 1.13 -0.51
N THR A 54 20.59 1.43 0.55
CA THR A 54 20.37 2.81 1.02
C THR A 54 21.20 3.18 2.24
N GLY A 55 21.63 2.21 3.04
CA GLY A 55 22.29 2.45 4.32
C GLY A 55 21.35 2.96 5.43
N PHE A 56 20.07 3.22 5.13
CA PHE A 56 19.09 3.69 6.09
C PHE A 56 18.34 2.54 6.79
N ASP A 57 17.70 2.86 7.92
CA ASP A 57 16.83 1.92 8.61
C ASP A 57 15.68 1.45 7.68
N PRO A 58 15.52 0.12 7.47
CA PRO A 58 14.47 -0.43 6.61
C PRO A 58 13.06 -0.02 6.99
N VAL A 59 12.79 0.13 8.29
CA VAL A 59 11.46 0.53 8.79
C VAL A 59 11.15 1.98 8.43
N GLN A 60 12.14 2.86 8.48
CA GLN A 60 11.99 4.25 8.06
C GLN A 60 11.77 4.36 6.54
N THR A 61 12.54 3.59 5.76
CA THR A 61 12.37 3.51 4.29
C THR A 61 10.96 3.03 3.94
N LEU A 62 10.46 2.00 4.63
CA LEU A 62 9.09 1.52 4.45
C LEU A 62 8.04 2.58 4.80
N LYS A 63 8.21 3.29 5.93
CA LYS A 63 7.29 4.38 6.31
C LYS A 63 7.26 5.47 5.25
N ARG A 64 8.43 5.93 4.80
CA ARG A 64 8.55 6.96 3.75
C ARG A 64 7.90 6.51 2.44
N ALA A 65 8.14 5.26 2.02
CA ALA A 65 7.50 4.69 0.83
C ALA A 65 5.97 4.66 0.96
N LEU A 66 5.44 4.24 2.12
CA LEU A 66 4.01 4.22 2.37
C LEU A 66 3.40 5.63 2.39
N ASP A 67 4.08 6.61 2.98
CA ASP A 67 3.59 8.00 3.04
C ASP A 67 3.52 8.61 1.64
N ASN A 68 4.49 8.31 0.76
CA ASN A 68 4.50 8.74 -0.64
C ASN A 68 3.40 8.06 -1.50
N VAL A 69 2.95 6.86 -1.13
CA VAL A 69 1.93 6.10 -1.88
C VAL A 69 0.52 6.28 -1.30
N ARG A 70 0.41 6.80 -0.06
CA ARG A 70 -0.88 6.92 0.65
C ARG A 70 -1.83 7.88 -0.06
N PRO A 71 -3.03 7.44 -0.54
CA PRO A 71 -3.98 8.31 -1.19
C PRO A 71 -4.75 9.17 -0.19
N SER A 72 -4.99 10.42 -0.55
CA SER A 72 -5.89 11.33 0.17
C SER A 72 -7.35 11.17 -0.26
N LEU A 73 -7.57 10.86 -1.55
CA LEU A 73 -8.88 10.75 -2.17
C LEU A 73 -9.10 9.36 -2.79
N GLU A 74 -10.34 8.92 -2.78
CA GLU A 74 -10.80 7.69 -3.45
C GLU A 74 -12.03 8.03 -4.29
N VAL A 75 -12.09 7.55 -5.52
CA VAL A 75 -13.24 7.77 -6.39
C VAL A 75 -14.29 6.69 -6.14
N LYS A 76 -15.52 7.12 -5.86
CA LYS A 76 -16.68 6.23 -5.70
C LYS A 76 -17.73 6.52 -6.76
N SER A 77 -18.21 5.47 -7.41
CA SER A 77 -19.34 5.58 -8.33
C SER A 77 -20.64 5.83 -7.57
N ARG A 78 -21.38 6.87 -7.94
CA ARG A 78 -22.69 7.20 -7.39
C ARG A 78 -23.70 7.33 -8.52
N ARG A 79 -24.83 6.65 -8.39
CA ARG A 79 -25.90 6.69 -9.39
C ARG A 79 -26.88 7.83 -9.04
N VAL A 80 -27.06 8.75 -9.99
CA VAL A 80 -27.99 9.87 -9.84
C VAL A 80 -28.81 9.97 -11.12
N GLY A 81 -30.14 9.87 -11.02
CA GLY A 81 -31.04 10.03 -12.16
C GLY A 81 -30.80 9.06 -13.34
N GLY A 82 -30.27 7.83 -13.08
CA GLY A 82 -29.97 6.84 -14.13
C GLY A 82 -28.55 6.89 -14.67
N ALA A 83 -27.81 7.99 -14.49
CA ALA A 83 -26.40 8.11 -14.86
C ALA A 83 -25.47 7.76 -13.66
N THR A 84 -24.30 7.20 -13.97
CA THR A 84 -23.29 6.86 -12.95
C THR A 84 -22.17 7.90 -12.96
N TYR A 85 -22.05 8.65 -11.89
CA TYR A 85 -21.00 9.65 -11.69
C TYR A 85 -19.90 9.13 -10.77
N GLN A 86 -18.67 9.50 -11.05
CA GLN A 86 -17.52 9.21 -10.19
C GLN A 86 -17.29 10.40 -9.26
N VAL A 87 -17.56 10.18 -7.96
CA VAL A 87 -17.44 11.24 -6.94
C VAL A 87 -16.19 10.99 -6.11
N PRO A 88 -15.26 11.95 -6.02
CA PRO A 88 -14.11 11.85 -5.12
C PRO A 88 -14.55 12.00 -3.67
N VAL A 89 -14.07 11.12 -2.81
CA VAL A 89 -14.37 11.09 -1.37
C VAL A 89 -13.06 10.96 -0.60
N GLU A 90 -12.93 11.69 0.49
CA GLU A 90 -11.77 11.56 1.38
C GLU A 90 -11.64 10.17 1.97
N VAL A 91 -10.40 9.68 2.03
CA VAL A 91 -10.09 8.33 2.52
C VAL A 91 -9.73 8.39 4.00
N LYS A 92 -10.38 7.54 4.82
CA LYS A 92 -10.02 7.39 6.23
C LYS A 92 -8.58 6.89 6.37
N PRO A 93 -7.76 7.41 7.34
CA PRO A 93 -6.34 7.09 7.46
C PRO A 93 -6.00 5.59 7.51
N ALA A 94 -6.81 4.81 8.23
CA ALA A 94 -6.61 3.36 8.30
C ALA A 94 -6.83 2.65 6.94
N ARG A 95 -7.76 3.16 6.12
CA ARG A 95 -7.99 2.65 4.77
C ARG A 95 -6.89 3.10 3.81
N ALA A 96 -6.43 4.35 3.91
CA ALA A 96 -5.36 4.89 3.10
C ALA A 96 -4.08 4.05 3.22
N THR A 97 -3.69 3.69 4.45
CA THR A 97 -2.54 2.79 4.69
C THR A 97 -2.75 1.41 4.07
N THR A 98 -3.95 0.86 4.19
CA THR A 98 -4.28 -0.46 3.59
C THR A 98 -4.25 -0.42 2.06
N LEU A 99 -4.71 0.66 1.45
CA LEU A 99 -4.67 0.86 0.00
C LEU A 99 -3.23 1.02 -0.49
N ALA A 100 -2.42 1.85 0.18
CA ALA A 100 -1.01 2.04 -0.14
C ALA A 100 -0.25 0.70 -0.16
N MET A 101 -0.41 -0.11 0.88
CA MET A 101 0.21 -1.44 0.93
C MET A 101 -0.27 -2.37 -0.20
N ARG A 102 -1.57 -2.33 -0.53
CA ARG A 102 -2.13 -3.15 -1.62
C ARG A 102 -1.55 -2.74 -2.97
N TRP A 103 -1.47 -1.46 -3.26
CA TRP A 103 -0.92 -0.95 -4.51
C TRP A 103 0.56 -1.29 -4.65
N LEU A 104 1.34 -1.04 -3.61
CA LEU A 104 2.76 -1.37 -3.57
C LEU A 104 2.99 -2.86 -3.88
N MET A 105 2.19 -3.76 -3.29
CA MET A 105 2.26 -5.19 -3.57
C MET A 105 1.80 -5.56 -4.99
N SER A 106 0.75 -4.91 -5.49
CA SER A 106 0.26 -5.15 -6.85
C SER A 106 1.31 -4.78 -7.90
N PHE A 107 1.94 -3.62 -7.75
CA PHE A 107 2.99 -3.17 -8.67
C PHE A 107 4.30 -3.95 -8.52
N ALA A 108 4.68 -4.34 -7.29
CA ALA A 108 5.80 -5.24 -7.08
C ALA A 108 5.63 -6.56 -7.84
N ARG A 109 4.42 -7.13 -7.85
CA ARG A 109 4.13 -8.37 -8.61
C ARG A 109 4.25 -8.22 -10.13
N GLN A 110 4.01 -7.02 -10.67
CA GLN A 110 4.10 -6.73 -12.10
C GLN A 110 5.54 -6.48 -12.59
N ARG A 111 6.50 -6.32 -11.67
CA ARG A 111 7.91 -6.14 -12.02
C ARG A 111 8.49 -7.39 -12.67
N ARG A 112 9.55 -7.20 -13.47
CA ARG A 112 10.19 -8.25 -14.28
C ARG A 112 11.34 -8.97 -13.58
N GLU A 113 11.74 -8.53 -12.38
CA GLU A 113 12.80 -9.15 -11.62
C GLU A 113 12.50 -10.63 -11.30
N LYS A 114 13.54 -11.42 -11.07
CA LYS A 114 13.44 -12.88 -10.91
C LYS A 114 12.69 -13.26 -9.62
N THR A 115 13.11 -12.73 -8.49
CA THR A 115 12.55 -13.08 -7.18
C THR A 115 11.55 -12.05 -6.67
N MET A 116 10.56 -12.48 -5.87
CA MET A 116 9.58 -11.56 -5.27
C MET A 116 10.22 -10.62 -4.26
N ALA A 117 11.29 -11.05 -3.58
CA ALA A 117 12.05 -10.22 -2.66
C ALA A 117 12.72 -9.04 -3.37
N GLU A 118 13.36 -9.29 -4.53
CA GLU A 118 13.96 -8.24 -5.36
C GLU A 118 12.92 -7.27 -5.92
N ARG A 119 11.78 -7.78 -6.39
CA ARG A 119 10.66 -6.97 -6.87
C ARG A 119 10.17 -6.02 -5.80
N LEU A 120 9.94 -6.54 -4.59
CA LEU A 120 9.48 -5.75 -3.46
C LEU A 120 10.53 -4.73 -3.03
N MET A 121 11.80 -5.13 -2.94
CA MET A 121 12.90 -4.24 -2.59
C MET A 121 12.99 -3.04 -3.55
N ASN A 122 13.00 -3.30 -4.86
CA ASN A 122 13.11 -2.25 -5.86
C ASN A 122 11.86 -1.34 -5.87
N GLU A 123 10.64 -1.89 -5.67
CA GLU A 123 9.44 -1.07 -5.55
C GLU A 123 9.45 -0.18 -4.30
N LEU A 124 9.95 -0.68 -3.16
CA LEU A 124 10.12 0.11 -1.94
C LEU A 124 11.11 1.25 -2.12
N LEU A 125 12.23 1.02 -2.81
CA LEU A 125 13.22 2.04 -3.11
C LEU A 125 12.66 3.12 -4.03
N ASP A 126 12.01 2.73 -5.12
CA ASP A 126 11.40 3.68 -6.05
C ASP A 126 10.30 4.49 -5.36
N ALA A 127 9.43 3.84 -4.56
CA ALA A 127 8.38 4.52 -3.81
C ALA A 127 8.95 5.47 -2.74
N SER A 128 10.06 5.12 -2.08
CA SER A 128 10.72 5.99 -1.10
C SER A 128 11.29 7.26 -1.73
N ASN A 129 11.72 7.17 -2.99
CA ASN A 129 12.24 8.29 -3.78
C ASN A 129 11.13 9.09 -4.51
N GLY A 130 9.85 8.74 -4.29
CA GLY A 130 8.73 9.36 -5.00
C GLY A 130 8.59 8.93 -6.46
N LEU A 131 9.35 7.92 -6.87
CA LEU A 131 9.32 7.29 -8.19
C LEU A 131 8.57 5.97 -8.10
N GLY A 132 8.07 5.45 -9.17
CA GLY A 132 7.43 4.13 -9.16
C GLY A 132 5.97 4.16 -9.59
N ALA A 133 5.47 2.98 -9.99
CA ALA A 133 4.12 2.84 -10.52
C ALA A 133 3.05 3.07 -9.44
N ALA A 134 3.32 2.69 -8.19
CA ALA A 134 2.43 2.92 -7.06
C ALA A 134 2.22 4.41 -6.78
N VAL A 135 3.27 5.23 -6.84
CA VAL A 135 3.22 6.69 -6.64
C VAL A 135 2.48 7.35 -7.81
N ARG A 136 2.76 6.93 -9.05
CA ARG A 136 2.06 7.47 -10.23
C ARG A 136 0.55 7.23 -10.16
N LEU A 137 0.11 6.08 -9.68
CA LEU A 137 -1.31 5.79 -9.49
C LEU A 137 -1.94 6.75 -8.47
N GLN A 138 -1.26 7.02 -7.36
CA GLN A 138 -1.72 7.98 -6.37
C GLN A 138 -1.87 9.39 -6.97
N LEU A 139 -0.87 9.84 -7.73
CA LEU A 139 -0.91 11.14 -8.43
C LEU A 139 -2.07 11.18 -9.45
N HIS A 140 -2.29 10.11 -10.21
CA HIS A 140 -3.38 10.05 -11.17
C HIS A 140 -4.76 10.18 -10.51
N LEU A 141 -4.95 9.56 -9.35
CA LEU A 141 -6.19 9.68 -8.57
C LEU A 141 -6.34 11.09 -7.94
N ALA A 142 -5.26 11.74 -7.54
CA ALA A 142 -5.28 13.11 -7.06
C ALA A 142 -5.62 14.12 -8.18
N TRP A 143 -5.16 13.88 -9.41
CA TRP A 143 -5.47 14.70 -10.60
C TRP A 143 -6.89 14.47 -11.14
N ALA A 144 -7.48 13.30 -10.95
CA ALA A 144 -8.88 13.01 -11.26
C ALA A 144 -9.87 13.70 -10.29
N SER A 145 -9.37 14.49 -9.34
CA SER A 145 -10.16 15.35 -8.45
C SER A 145 -10.74 16.55 -9.20
N PRO A 146 -11.89 17.08 -8.78
CA PRO A 146 -12.82 17.90 -9.55
C PRO A 146 -12.34 19.28 -9.99
N CYS A 147 -11.07 19.58 -9.92
CA CYS A 147 -10.54 20.86 -10.42
C CYS A 147 -10.65 21.00 -11.95
N THR A 148 -10.90 19.89 -12.68
CA THR A 148 -11.12 19.92 -14.14
C THR A 148 -12.60 19.95 -14.54
N LEU A 149 -13.54 19.83 -13.59
CA LEU A 149 -14.98 19.90 -13.85
C LEU A 149 -15.58 21.31 -13.76
N SER A 150 -14.77 22.32 -13.45
CA SER A 150 -15.20 23.73 -13.40
C SER A 150 -15.01 24.51 -14.70
N LEU A 151 -14.68 23.84 -15.82
CA LEU A 151 -14.43 24.49 -17.12
C LEU A 151 -15.31 23.97 -18.27
N TYR A 152 -16.48 23.34 -17.93
CA TYR A 152 -17.53 23.13 -18.93
C TYR A 152 -18.91 23.39 -18.34
#